data_f05da8881399dd1447e5a4838a05be1f
#
_entry.id   f05da8881399dd1447e5a4838a05be1f
#
_cell.length_a   1.000
_cell.length_b   1.000
_cell.length_c   1.000
_cell.angle_alpha   90.00
_cell.angle_beta   90.00
_cell.angle_gamma   90.00
#
_symmetry.space_group_name_H-M   'P 1'
#
loop_
_entity.id
_entity.type
_entity.pdbx_description
1 polymer ?
#
loop_
_entity_poly.entity_id
_entity_poly.type
_entity_poly.pdbx_seq_one_letter_code
_entity_poly.pdbx_strand_id
1 'polypeptide(L)'
;MHVLASIAVIAILEISRIGGAWAFDWTAEKAARVDALVSHYLRPQRLNGERPPPALSLAIGVDGNLVLAKGYGQASAGTQASEHTVYHIGSLTKQFTAAAMLRLIEEGARAPLTGAPMALETPMLAIFEGVERWNTPEEPTITVRSLLTMTSNLPNFTRRPPPNVDPWGAVPAPRLLDELKKLSPTGWPHSFEYSNTSYFLLAQVIETVRRANHASPPSYRDYIRAAVIDKAGMTRTGFVGEQPGPGYARPHYRRRPAFAQPDWLNGSGDMVSNAVDLFAWNKALMTGRIIGPESLKAMFADGGRVGPVTYYGMGWFIDRGSTWDVFSHSGSVPGYTTYNAILKRHNSASWLSVTLLTNADGVEGLDALADDLFDVARGE
;
A
#
# COMPACT_ATOMS: atom_id res chain seq x y z
N MET A 1 34.51 32.44 6.99
CA MET A 1 34.45 31.01 6.69
C MET A 1 34.16 30.27 8.00
N HIS A 2 32.91 30.00 8.28
CA HIS A 2 32.52 29.11 9.38
C HIS A 2 31.56 28.08 8.80
N VAL A 3 32.05 26.86 8.74
CA VAL A 3 31.28 25.67 8.37
C VAL A 3 30.42 25.30 9.58
N LEU A 4 29.12 25.50 9.49
CA LEU A 4 28.16 24.97 10.46
C LEU A 4 27.82 23.55 10.08
N ALA A 5 28.39 22.60 10.81
CA ALA A 5 28.01 21.19 10.78
C ALA A 5 26.64 21.07 11.47
N SER A 6 25.63 20.65 10.72
CA SER A 6 24.33 20.28 11.27
C SER A 6 24.46 18.98 12.05
N ILE A 7 24.42 19.08 13.37
CA ILE A 7 24.35 17.92 14.28
C ILE A 7 22.89 17.47 14.31
N ALA A 8 22.62 16.29 13.76
CA ALA A 8 21.34 15.62 13.94
C ALA A 8 21.23 15.21 15.42
N VAL A 9 20.28 15.79 16.13
CA VAL A 9 19.96 15.41 17.51
C VAL A 9 19.22 14.08 17.48
N ILE A 10 19.91 12.99 17.81
CA ILE A 10 19.31 11.69 18.09
C ILE A 10 18.68 11.79 19.48
N ALA A 11 17.37 11.91 19.56
CA ALA A 11 16.64 11.77 20.82
C ALA A 11 16.59 10.28 21.20
N ILE A 12 17.52 9.83 22.03
CA ILE A 12 17.47 8.52 22.65
C ILE A 12 16.46 8.62 23.80
N LEU A 13 15.26 8.07 23.61
CA LEU A 13 14.29 7.87 24.69
C LEU A 13 14.63 6.55 25.39
N GLU A 14 15.25 6.63 26.56
CA GLU A 14 15.32 5.51 27.50
C GLU A 14 13.91 5.23 28.05
N ILE A 15 13.29 4.15 27.60
CA ILE A 15 12.01 3.66 28.12
C ILE A 15 12.32 2.58 29.16
N SER A 16 12.12 2.92 30.43
CA SER A 16 12.25 2.02 31.56
C SER A 16 11.19 0.91 31.55
N ARG A 17 11.61 -0.30 31.91
CA ARG A 17 10.89 -1.57 31.94
C ARG A 17 9.61 -1.53 32.77
N ILE A 18 8.49 -1.90 32.15
CA ILE A 18 7.31 -2.41 32.86
C ILE A 18 6.80 -3.64 32.11
N GLY A 19 6.92 -4.82 32.74
CA GLY A 19 6.07 -6.00 32.52
C GLY A 19 6.18 -6.74 31.19
N GLY A 20 7.01 -7.79 31.09
CA GLY A 20 6.71 -9.02 30.29
C GLY A 20 6.75 -8.93 28.76
N ALA A 21 6.91 -7.79 28.15
CA ALA A 21 7.16 -7.63 26.72
C ALA A 21 8.67 -7.68 26.46
N TRP A 22 9.08 -8.34 25.41
CA TRP A 22 10.46 -8.25 24.90
C TRP A 22 10.69 -6.76 24.58
N ALA A 23 11.41 -6.04 25.43
CA ALA A 23 11.84 -4.69 25.13
C ALA A 23 12.86 -4.82 23.98
N PHE A 24 12.44 -4.53 22.76
CA PHE A 24 13.36 -4.36 21.65
C PHE A 24 14.16 -3.08 21.92
N ASP A 25 15.38 -3.26 22.42
CA ASP A 25 16.27 -2.15 22.70
C ASP A 25 16.81 -1.64 21.35
N TRP A 26 16.44 -0.42 20.95
CA TRP A 26 16.99 0.22 19.77
C TRP A 26 18.28 0.94 20.14
N THR A 27 19.42 0.41 19.70
CA THR A 27 20.74 0.92 20.04
C THR A 27 21.39 1.69 18.89
N ALA A 28 22.42 2.48 19.20
CA ALA A 28 23.24 3.13 18.17
C ALA A 28 23.93 2.12 17.25
N GLU A 29 24.26 0.92 17.75
CA GLU A 29 24.82 -0.17 16.95
C GLU A 29 23.82 -0.68 15.91
N LYS A 30 22.55 -0.90 16.30
CA LYS A 30 21.47 -1.27 15.35
C LYS A 30 21.29 -0.20 14.28
N ALA A 31 21.30 1.09 14.65
CA ALA A 31 21.22 2.18 13.69
C ALA A 31 22.40 2.18 12.71
N ALA A 32 23.62 1.91 13.18
CA ALA A 32 24.81 1.81 12.33
C ALA A 32 24.76 0.58 11.40
N ARG A 33 24.21 -0.56 11.86
CA ARG A 33 23.97 -1.73 11.00
C ARG A 33 22.98 -1.39 9.87
N VAL A 34 21.89 -0.69 10.17
CA VAL A 34 20.95 -0.20 9.15
C VAL A 34 21.65 0.69 8.12
N ASP A 35 22.47 1.66 8.58
CA ASP A 35 23.24 2.52 7.67
C ASP A 35 24.18 1.72 6.76
N ALA A 36 24.82 0.68 7.28
CA ALA A 36 25.71 -0.19 6.51
C ALA A 36 24.93 -1.01 5.46
N LEU A 37 23.79 -1.61 5.83
CA LEU A 37 22.93 -2.37 4.91
C LEU A 37 22.40 -1.49 3.79
N VAL A 38 21.82 -0.32 4.12
CA VAL A 38 21.30 0.62 3.12
C VAL A 38 22.41 1.16 2.22
N SER A 39 23.57 1.49 2.79
CA SER A 39 24.72 1.95 2.00
C SER A 39 25.25 0.87 1.07
N HIS A 40 25.22 -0.41 1.48
CA HIS A 40 25.55 -1.54 0.62
C HIS A 40 24.53 -1.70 -0.51
N TYR A 41 23.25 -1.65 -0.19
CA TYR A 41 22.15 -1.75 -1.15
C TYR A 41 22.17 -0.64 -2.21
N LEU A 42 22.50 0.60 -1.80
CA LEU A 42 22.57 1.77 -2.69
C LEU A 42 23.92 1.88 -3.46
N ARG A 43 24.87 0.97 -3.26
CA ARG A 43 26.09 0.97 -4.10
C ARG A 43 25.68 0.83 -5.56
N PRO A 44 26.36 1.55 -6.49
CA PRO A 44 26.10 1.42 -7.91
C PRO A 44 26.24 -0.05 -8.32
N GLN A 45 25.16 -0.75 -8.47
CA GLN A 45 25.17 -2.00 -9.21
C GLN A 45 25.55 -1.59 -10.63
N ARG A 46 26.63 -2.15 -11.16
CA ARG A 46 27.17 -1.85 -12.48
C ARG A 46 26.19 -2.26 -13.58
N LEU A 47 25.13 -1.49 -13.73
CA LEU A 47 24.33 -1.42 -14.92
C LEU A 47 24.87 -0.21 -15.71
N ASN A 48 25.91 -0.44 -16.52
CA ASN A 48 26.47 0.51 -17.50
C ASN A 48 26.95 1.85 -16.91
N GLY A 49 27.89 1.82 -15.94
CA GLY A 49 28.72 2.95 -15.51
C GLY A 49 28.02 4.30 -15.36
N GLU A 50 28.03 4.94 -14.21
CA GLU A 50 27.76 6.36 -13.98
C GLU A 50 26.33 6.82 -13.64
N ARG A 51 25.47 5.99 -13.05
CA ARG A 51 24.24 6.54 -12.45
C ARG A 51 24.42 6.68 -10.94
N PRO A 52 24.15 7.86 -10.35
CA PRO A 52 24.12 8.00 -8.90
C PRO A 52 23.07 7.04 -8.33
N PRO A 53 23.29 6.48 -7.13
CA PRO A 53 22.30 5.59 -6.50
C PRO A 53 20.97 6.32 -6.34
N PRO A 54 19.82 5.62 -6.49
CA PRO A 54 18.52 6.21 -6.24
C PRO A 54 18.43 6.71 -4.80
N ALA A 55 17.51 7.64 -4.54
CA ALA A 55 17.17 7.96 -3.16
C ALA A 55 16.41 6.79 -2.55
N LEU A 56 16.63 6.58 -1.27
CA LEU A 56 15.84 5.68 -0.43
C LEU A 56 15.44 6.41 0.84
N SER A 57 14.14 6.40 1.16
CA SER A 57 13.64 6.81 2.48
C SER A 57 13.08 5.59 3.18
N LEU A 58 13.40 5.43 4.47
CA LEU A 58 12.93 4.32 5.28
C LEU A 58 12.34 4.77 6.61
N ALA A 59 11.48 3.91 7.17
CA ALA A 59 11.02 3.98 8.54
C ALA A 59 10.97 2.56 9.11
N ILE A 60 11.46 2.39 10.35
CA ILE A 60 11.41 1.14 11.12
C ILE A 60 10.60 1.41 12.38
N GLY A 61 9.60 0.58 12.61
CA GLY A 61 8.74 0.62 13.79
C GLY A 61 8.83 -0.65 14.60
N VAL A 62 8.75 -0.52 15.92
CA VAL A 62 8.73 -1.62 16.88
C VAL A 62 7.60 -1.39 17.87
N ASP A 63 6.62 -2.30 17.91
CA ASP A 63 5.47 -2.25 18.83
C ASP A 63 4.77 -0.88 18.85
N GLY A 64 4.62 -0.26 17.65
CA GLY A 64 3.98 1.04 17.47
C GLY A 64 4.85 2.25 17.82
N ASN A 65 6.14 2.07 18.08
CA ASN A 65 7.11 3.16 18.27
C ASN A 65 7.99 3.28 17.04
N LEU A 66 8.13 4.49 16.49
CA LEU A 66 9.09 4.79 15.43
C LEU A 66 10.50 4.79 16.03
N VAL A 67 11.32 3.80 15.68
CA VAL A 67 12.67 3.64 16.23
C VAL A 67 13.75 4.20 15.32
N LEU A 68 13.51 4.23 14.02
CA LEU A 68 14.40 4.86 13.04
C LEU A 68 13.58 5.37 11.86
N ALA A 69 13.85 6.60 11.41
CA ALA A 69 13.40 7.11 10.14
C ALA A 69 14.52 7.94 9.50
N LYS A 70 14.84 7.68 8.22
CA LYS A 70 15.97 8.31 7.56
C LYS A 70 15.84 8.30 6.03
N GLY A 71 16.43 9.31 5.39
CA GLY A 71 16.61 9.35 3.95
C GLY A 71 18.06 9.22 3.53
N TYR A 72 18.30 8.62 2.37
CA TYR A 72 19.60 8.40 1.75
C TYR A 72 19.57 8.79 0.28
N GLY A 73 20.68 9.30 -0.24
CA GLY A 73 20.79 9.70 -1.64
C GLY A 73 20.02 10.98 -1.97
N GLN A 74 19.73 11.21 -3.25
CA GLN A 74 19.14 12.46 -3.74
C GLN A 74 17.68 12.27 -4.17
N ALA A 75 16.76 12.98 -3.51
CA ALA A 75 15.36 13.03 -3.89
C ALA A 75 15.15 13.76 -5.23
N SER A 76 15.95 14.79 -5.49
CA SER A 76 16.01 15.54 -6.76
C SER A 76 17.38 16.22 -6.88
N ALA A 77 17.65 16.85 -8.01
CA ALA A 77 18.90 17.60 -8.20
C ALA A 77 19.13 18.60 -7.06
N GLY A 78 20.22 18.42 -6.33
CA GLY A 78 20.60 19.28 -5.20
C GLY A 78 19.79 19.11 -3.92
N THR A 79 18.83 18.16 -3.86
CA THR A 79 18.00 17.93 -2.68
C THR A 79 18.22 16.52 -2.17
N GLN A 80 18.72 16.38 -0.95
CA GLN A 80 18.87 15.09 -0.28
C GLN A 80 17.49 14.52 0.11
N ALA A 81 17.37 13.20 0.07
CA ALA A 81 16.20 12.51 0.61
C ALA A 81 16.20 12.58 2.14
N SER A 82 14.99 12.65 2.69
CA SER A 82 14.73 12.52 4.12
C SER A 82 13.57 11.54 4.34
N GLU A 83 13.30 11.21 5.58
CA GLU A 83 12.14 10.41 5.99
C GLU A 83 10.79 11.05 5.61
N HIS A 84 10.78 12.36 5.39
CA HIS A 84 9.61 13.14 4.96
C HIS A 84 9.52 13.37 3.46
N THR A 85 10.49 12.87 2.69
CA THR A 85 10.43 12.94 1.23
C THR A 85 9.23 12.16 0.70
N VAL A 86 8.43 12.78 -0.16
CA VAL A 86 7.19 12.19 -0.71
C VAL A 86 7.49 11.45 -2.01
N TYR A 87 6.96 10.25 -2.13
CA TYR A 87 7.08 9.38 -3.30
C TYR A 87 5.71 8.95 -3.80
N HIS A 88 5.59 8.60 -5.09
CA HIS A 88 4.47 7.76 -5.53
C HIS A 88 4.63 6.38 -4.91
N ILE A 89 3.58 5.93 -4.21
CA ILE A 89 3.64 4.65 -3.50
C ILE A 89 3.08 3.47 -4.30
N GLY A 90 2.53 3.74 -5.49
CA GLY A 90 2.03 2.70 -6.38
C GLY A 90 1.05 1.76 -5.67
N SER A 91 1.25 0.48 -5.85
CA SER A 91 0.32 -0.54 -5.34
C SER A 91 0.18 -0.61 -3.81
N LEU A 92 0.99 0.10 -3.02
CA LEU A 92 0.70 0.28 -1.59
C LEU A 92 -0.65 0.98 -1.37
N THR A 93 -1.16 1.73 -2.35
CA THR A 93 -2.53 2.29 -2.38
C THR A 93 -3.59 1.24 -2.03
N LYS A 94 -3.38 -0.01 -2.44
CA LYS A 94 -4.34 -1.09 -2.22
C LYS A 94 -4.61 -1.37 -0.74
N GLN A 95 -3.62 -1.18 0.11
CA GLN A 95 -3.77 -1.31 1.57
C GLN A 95 -4.83 -0.33 2.09
N PHE A 96 -4.80 0.89 1.61
CA PHE A 96 -5.73 1.97 1.98
C PHE A 96 -7.13 1.73 1.44
N THR A 97 -7.24 1.32 0.17
CA THR A 97 -8.52 0.98 -0.47
C THR A 97 -9.21 -0.17 0.25
N ALA A 98 -8.45 -1.22 0.62
CA ALA A 98 -8.98 -2.36 1.35
C ALA A 98 -9.48 -1.95 2.75
N ALA A 99 -8.70 -1.17 3.49
CA ALA A 99 -9.11 -0.68 4.81
C ALA A 99 -10.36 0.22 4.73
N ALA A 100 -10.42 1.11 3.73
CA ALA A 100 -11.59 1.95 3.51
C ALA A 100 -12.84 1.13 3.16
N MET A 101 -12.70 0.06 2.35
CA MET A 101 -13.82 -0.83 2.05
C MET A 101 -14.33 -1.55 3.30
N LEU A 102 -13.42 -2.07 4.13
CA LEU A 102 -13.77 -2.70 5.40
C LEU A 102 -14.43 -1.69 6.36
N ARG A 103 -13.89 -0.49 6.44
CA ARG A 103 -14.48 0.59 7.23
C ARG A 103 -15.89 0.95 6.76
N LEU A 104 -16.14 1.01 5.46
CA LEU A 104 -17.46 1.28 4.88
C LEU A 104 -18.48 0.20 5.29
N ILE A 105 -18.05 -1.06 5.35
CA ILE A 105 -18.88 -2.17 5.86
C ILE A 105 -19.18 -1.99 7.35
N GLU A 106 -18.18 -1.66 8.16
CA GLU A 106 -18.36 -1.39 9.61
C GLU A 106 -19.29 -0.22 9.89
N GLU A 107 -19.32 0.79 9.03
CA GLU A 107 -20.21 1.94 9.12
C GLU A 107 -21.68 1.58 8.78
N GLY A 108 -21.96 0.33 8.41
CA GLY A 108 -23.30 -0.14 8.12
C GLY A 108 -23.85 0.37 6.78
N ALA A 109 -23.00 0.70 5.83
CA ALA A 109 -23.40 1.13 4.50
C ALA A 109 -24.31 0.09 3.83
N ARG A 110 -25.16 0.54 2.91
CA ARG A 110 -26.12 -0.31 2.21
C ARG A 110 -25.82 -0.39 0.71
N ALA A 111 -26.03 -1.56 0.15
CA ALA A 111 -25.87 -1.81 -1.28
C ALA A 111 -26.90 -1.01 -2.08
N PRO A 112 -26.50 -0.23 -3.08
CA PRO A 112 -27.36 0.74 -3.79
C PRO A 112 -28.62 0.15 -4.44
N LEU A 113 -28.51 -1.04 -5.04
CA LEU A 113 -29.59 -1.62 -5.83
C LEU A 113 -30.54 -2.51 -5.00
N THR A 114 -30.11 -3.00 -3.84
CA THR A 114 -30.89 -3.93 -3.04
C THR A 114 -31.29 -3.36 -1.68
N GLY A 115 -30.61 -2.32 -1.21
CA GLY A 115 -30.79 -1.78 0.14
C GLY A 115 -30.28 -2.70 1.25
N ALA A 116 -29.70 -3.86 0.94
CA ALA A 116 -29.15 -4.78 1.92
C ALA A 116 -27.89 -4.20 2.58
N PRO A 117 -27.58 -4.55 3.85
CA PRO A 117 -26.33 -4.16 4.46
C PRO A 117 -25.14 -4.66 3.64
N MET A 118 -24.11 -3.80 3.47
CA MET A 118 -22.88 -4.20 2.83
C MET A 118 -22.11 -5.22 3.68
N ALA A 119 -21.55 -6.22 3.01
CA ALA A 119 -20.73 -7.26 3.61
C ALA A 119 -19.62 -7.67 2.63
N LEU A 120 -18.67 -8.48 3.08
CA LEU A 120 -17.64 -9.05 2.21
C LEU A 120 -18.24 -9.89 1.07
N GLU A 121 -19.37 -10.56 1.33
CA GLU A 121 -20.06 -11.40 0.36
C GLU A 121 -21.09 -10.63 -0.50
N THR A 122 -21.17 -9.30 -0.37
CA THR A 122 -22.05 -8.49 -1.23
C THR A 122 -21.63 -8.65 -2.68
N PRO A 123 -22.52 -9.16 -3.57
CA PRO A 123 -22.22 -9.34 -4.98
C PRO A 123 -22.20 -8.00 -5.72
N MET A 124 -21.43 -7.90 -6.77
CA MET A 124 -21.35 -6.68 -7.57
C MET A 124 -22.68 -6.32 -8.24
N LEU A 125 -23.57 -7.29 -8.49
CA LEU A 125 -24.94 -7.06 -8.93
C LEU A 125 -25.81 -6.24 -7.96
N ALA A 126 -25.47 -6.23 -6.68
CA ALA A 126 -26.17 -5.40 -5.68
C ALA A 126 -25.70 -3.92 -5.71
N ILE A 127 -24.63 -3.62 -6.48
CA ILE A 127 -23.95 -2.33 -6.50
C ILE A 127 -23.98 -1.68 -7.88
N PHE A 128 -23.73 -2.46 -8.94
CA PHE A 128 -23.64 -1.99 -10.31
C PHE A 128 -24.71 -2.63 -11.21
N GLU A 129 -25.32 -1.84 -12.05
CA GLU A 129 -26.12 -2.32 -13.19
C GLU A 129 -25.21 -2.75 -14.34
N GLY A 130 -25.66 -3.70 -15.17
CA GLY A 130 -24.96 -4.13 -16.38
C GLY A 130 -23.79 -5.08 -16.13
N VAL A 131 -23.78 -5.78 -15.01
CA VAL A 131 -22.74 -6.76 -14.62
C VAL A 131 -23.30 -8.17 -14.42
N GLU A 132 -24.41 -8.51 -15.08
CA GLU A 132 -25.10 -9.81 -14.96
C GLU A 132 -24.16 -10.98 -15.28
N ARG A 133 -23.19 -10.77 -16.19
CA ARG A 133 -22.17 -11.75 -16.57
C ARG A 133 -21.18 -12.08 -15.43
N TRP A 134 -21.19 -11.32 -14.35
CA TRP A 134 -20.36 -11.55 -13.16
C TRP A 134 -21.06 -12.44 -12.13
N ASN A 135 -22.19 -13.01 -12.48
CA ASN A 135 -22.98 -13.87 -11.61
C ASN A 135 -23.79 -14.86 -12.45
N THR A 136 -23.10 -15.79 -13.08
CA THR A 136 -23.73 -16.86 -13.86
C THR A 136 -23.61 -18.21 -13.15
N PRO A 137 -24.42 -19.21 -13.48
CA PRO A 137 -24.29 -20.54 -12.88
C PRO A 137 -22.93 -21.20 -13.12
N GLU A 138 -22.25 -20.84 -14.23
CA GLU A 138 -20.96 -21.40 -14.66
C GLU A 138 -19.76 -20.68 -14.00
N GLU A 139 -19.96 -19.45 -13.53
CA GLU A 139 -18.88 -18.61 -12.98
C GLU A 139 -19.18 -18.21 -11.53
N PRO A 140 -18.20 -18.22 -10.65
CA PRO A 140 -18.37 -17.74 -9.29
C PRO A 140 -18.82 -16.29 -9.27
N THR A 141 -19.78 -15.99 -8.41
CA THR A 141 -20.25 -14.62 -8.17
C THR A 141 -19.11 -13.71 -7.75
N ILE A 142 -18.91 -12.61 -8.48
CA ILE A 142 -17.94 -11.59 -8.06
C ILE A 142 -18.51 -10.80 -6.88
N THR A 143 -17.83 -10.88 -5.75
CA THR A 143 -18.18 -10.23 -4.49
C THR A 143 -17.12 -9.20 -4.10
N VAL A 144 -17.41 -8.40 -3.08
CA VAL A 144 -16.42 -7.50 -2.45
C VAL A 144 -15.19 -8.30 -2.00
N ARG A 145 -15.38 -9.50 -1.40
CA ARG A 145 -14.28 -10.37 -0.99
C ARG A 145 -13.41 -10.78 -2.18
N SER A 146 -14.00 -11.27 -3.26
CA SER A 146 -13.22 -11.74 -4.41
C SER A 146 -12.42 -10.62 -5.08
N LEU A 147 -12.90 -9.37 -5.03
CA LEU A 147 -12.13 -8.21 -5.46
C LEU A 147 -10.98 -7.91 -4.50
N LEU A 148 -11.24 -7.91 -3.19
CA LEU A 148 -10.23 -7.62 -2.15
C LEU A 148 -9.09 -8.65 -2.15
N THR A 149 -9.39 -9.92 -2.38
CA THR A 149 -8.44 -11.04 -2.37
C THR A 149 -7.89 -11.40 -3.76
N MET A 150 -8.25 -10.61 -4.79
CA MET A 150 -7.82 -10.82 -6.18
C MET A 150 -8.15 -12.22 -6.73
N THR A 151 -9.35 -12.72 -6.38
CA THR A 151 -9.87 -14.01 -6.84
C THR A 151 -11.12 -13.85 -7.73
N SER A 152 -11.34 -12.64 -8.24
CA SER A 152 -12.47 -12.33 -9.13
C SER A 152 -12.28 -12.85 -10.55
N ASN A 153 -11.06 -13.20 -10.93
CA ASN A 153 -10.68 -13.62 -12.29
C ASN A 153 -11.02 -12.61 -13.40
N LEU A 154 -11.30 -11.34 -13.04
CA LEU A 154 -11.44 -10.27 -14.02
C LEU A 154 -10.07 -9.91 -14.61
N PRO A 155 -9.96 -9.79 -15.94
CA PRO A 155 -8.71 -9.43 -16.61
C PRO A 155 -8.11 -8.15 -16.04
N ASN A 156 -6.80 -8.14 -15.82
CA ASN A 156 -6.08 -6.98 -15.38
C ASN A 156 -5.93 -5.95 -16.49
N PHE A 157 -6.67 -4.84 -16.43
CA PHE A 157 -6.72 -3.81 -17.46
C PHE A 157 -5.36 -3.13 -17.72
N THR A 158 -4.47 -3.12 -16.75
CA THR A 158 -3.13 -2.53 -16.93
C THR A 158 -2.18 -3.44 -17.73
N ARG A 159 -2.50 -4.73 -17.86
CA ARG A 159 -1.79 -5.69 -18.72
C ARG A 159 -2.51 -5.91 -20.05
N ARG A 160 -3.83 -5.92 -20.01
CA ARG A 160 -4.71 -6.13 -21.18
C ARG A 160 -5.79 -5.04 -21.16
N PRO A 161 -5.49 -3.82 -21.63
CA PRO A 161 -6.47 -2.73 -21.69
C PRO A 161 -7.67 -3.14 -22.53
N PRO A 162 -8.89 -2.72 -22.14
CA PRO A 162 -10.04 -2.85 -23.02
C PRO A 162 -9.80 -2.18 -24.37
N PRO A 163 -10.41 -2.66 -25.48
CA PRO A 163 -10.10 -2.17 -26.84
C PRO A 163 -10.21 -0.66 -27.05
N ASN A 164 -11.08 0.00 -26.28
CA ASN A 164 -11.33 1.45 -26.39
C ASN A 164 -10.64 2.27 -25.29
N VAL A 165 -9.65 1.69 -24.62
CA VAL A 165 -8.94 2.31 -23.49
C VAL A 165 -7.47 2.38 -23.81
N ASP A 166 -6.96 3.61 -23.95
CA ASP A 166 -5.52 3.86 -24.02
C ASP A 166 -4.94 4.00 -22.60
N PRO A 167 -4.11 3.07 -22.13
CA PRO A 167 -3.51 3.15 -20.80
C PRO A 167 -2.57 4.34 -20.62
N TRP A 168 -2.12 4.94 -21.69
CA TRP A 168 -1.25 6.12 -21.68
C TRP A 168 -2.00 7.41 -21.97
N GLY A 169 -3.28 7.30 -22.32
CA GLY A 169 -4.18 8.40 -22.61
C GLY A 169 -5.01 8.84 -21.41
N ALA A 170 -5.81 9.88 -21.63
CA ALA A 170 -6.75 10.38 -20.64
C ALA A 170 -8.03 9.54 -20.63
N VAL A 171 -8.16 8.61 -19.71
CA VAL A 171 -9.39 7.80 -19.53
C VAL A 171 -10.04 8.16 -18.19
N PRO A 172 -11.15 8.92 -18.18
CA PRO A 172 -11.89 9.19 -16.95
C PRO A 172 -12.39 7.91 -16.29
N ALA A 173 -12.41 7.87 -14.97
CA ALA A 173 -12.82 6.69 -14.20
C ALA A 173 -14.21 6.15 -14.59
N PRO A 174 -15.26 6.96 -14.84
CA PRO A 174 -16.56 6.46 -15.27
C PRO A 174 -16.49 5.69 -16.61
N ARG A 175 -15.72 6.21 -17.57
CA ARG A 175 -15.54 5.53 -18.87
C ARG A 175 -14.79 4.22 -18.72
N LEU A 176 -13.74 4.20 -17.89
CA LEU A 176 -13.03 2.95 -17.62
C LEU A 176 -13.95 1.93 -16.94
N LEU A 177 -14.76 2.35 -15.96
CA LEU A 177 -15.75 1.49 -15.32
C LEU A 177 -16.71 0.87 -16.34
N ASP A 178 -17.25 1.66 -17.27
CA ASP A 178 -18.17 1.16 -18.32
C ASP A 178 -17.51 0.12 -19.23
N GLU A 179 -16.23 0.28 -19.55
CA GLU A 179 -15.50 -0.71 -20.33
C GLU A 179 -15.19 -1.98 -19.49
N LEU A 180 -14.85 -1.83 -18.20
CA LEU A 180 -14.58 -2.96 -17.33
C LEU A 180 -15.83 -3.81 -17.05
N LYS A 181 -17.00 -3.22 -16.94
CA LYS A 181 -18.28 -3.93 -16.80
C LYS A 181 -18.58 -4.90 -17.97
N LYS A 182 -17.98 -4.70 -19.14
CA LYS A 182 -18.12 -5.56 -20.32
C LYS A 182 -17.21 -6.79 -20.25
N LEU A 183 -16.23 -6.82 -19.36
CA LEU A 183 -15.32 -7.95 -19.22
C LEU A 183 -16.02 -9.14 -18.57
N SER A 184 -15.67 -10.35 -19.01
CA SER A 184 -16.03 -11.59 -18.35
C SER A 184 -14.84 -12.10 -17.52
N PRO A 185 -15.10 -12.79 -16.41
CA PRO A 185 -14.07 -13.52 -15.70
C PRO A 185 -13.32 -14.48 -16.62
N THR A 186 -12.02 -14.66 -16.39
CA THR A 186 -11.19 -15.59 -17.17
C THR A 186 -10.26 -16.35 -16.22
N GLY A 187 -10.07 -17.63 -16.44
CA GLY A 187 -9.20 -18.44 -15.58
C GLY A 187 -9.97 -19.41 -14.69
N TRP A 188 -9.27 -20.01 -13.72
CA TRP A 188 -9.87 -20.97 -12.80
C TRP A 188 -10.61 -20.26 -11.67
N PRO A 189 -11.84 -20.65 -11.36
CA PRO A 189 -12.63 -20.06 -10.28
C PRO A 189 -11.84 -19.99 -8.97
N HIS A 190 -11.93 -18.83 -8.28
CA HIS A 190 -11.26 -18.56 -7.03
C HIS A 190 -9.72 -18.64 -7.04
N SER A 191 -9.09 -18.77 -8.21
CA SER A 191 -7.63 -18.68 -8.31
C SER A 191 -7.16 -17.23 -8.11
N PHE A 192 -5.98 -17.08 -7.51
CA PHE A 192 -5.35 -15.77 -7.39
C PHE A 192 -4.80 -15.31 -8.74
N GLU A 193 -5.19 -14.10 -9.15
CA GLU A 193 -4.54 -13.36 -10.24
C GLU A 193 -4.41 -11.89 -9.84
N TYR A 194 -3.16 -11.39 -9.72
CA TYR A 194 -2.92 -10.00 -9.38
C TYR A 194 -3.57 -9.06 -10.38
N SER A 195 -4.52 -8.24 -9.92
CA SER A 195 -5.36 -7.42 -10.78
C SER A 195 -5.58 -6.00 -10.26
N ASN A 196 -5.13 -5.00 -11.02
CA ASN A 196 -5.49 -3.60 -10.76
C ASN A 196 -6.97 -3.34 -11.03
N THR A 197 -7.62 -4.13 -11.88
CA THR A 197 -9.08 -4.08 -12.12
C THR A 197 -9.84 -4.26 -10.82
N SER A 198 -9.47 -5.22 -9.98
CA SER A 198 -10.15 -5.49 -8.72
C SER A 198 -10.14 -4.26 -7.81
N TYR A 199 -9.00 -3.60 -7.66
CA TYR A 199 -8.88 -2.44 -6.76
C TYR A 199 -9.41 -1.14 -7.36
N PHE A 200 -9.37 -0.99 -8.66
CA PHE A 200 -10.11 0.08 -9.33
C PHE A 200 -11.62 -0.08 -9.10
N LEU A 201 -12.16 -1.29 -9.27
CA LEU A 201 -13.57 -1.56 -9.00
C LEU A 201 -13.93 -1.32 -7.53
N LEU A 202 -13.07 -1.66 -6.55
CA LEU A 202 -13.30 -1.35 -5.14
C LEU A 202 -13.40 0.16 -4.89
N ALA A 203 -12.58 0.98 -5.55
CA ALA A 203 -12.71 2.44 -5.47
C ALA A 203 -14.06 2.91 -6.03
N GLN A 204 -14.52 2.33 -7.15
CA GLN A 204 -15.82 2.64 -7.74
C GLN A 204 -16.98 2.13 -6.87
N VAL A 205 -16.82 0.98 -6.19
CA VAL A 205 -17.78 0.48 -5.18
C VAL A 205 -17.92 1.49 -4.05
N ILE A 206 -16.82 1.94 -3.46
CA ILE A 206 -16.82 2.92 -2.38
C ILE A 206 -17.56 4.19 -2.81
N GLU A 207 -17.23 4.72 -3.99
CA GLU A 207 -17.86 5.95 -4.50
C GLU A 207 -19.35 5.76 -4.78
N THR A 208 -19.75 4.65 -5.41
CA THR A 208 -21.15 4.35 -5.74
C THR A 208 -22.00 4.15 -4.47
N VAL A 209 -21.49 3.38 -3.52
CA VAL A 209 -22.16 3.15 -2.23
C VAL A 209 -22.29 4.45 -1.44
N ARG A 210 -21.24 5.25 -1.36
CA ARG A 210 -21.28 6.56 -0.69
C ARG A 210 -22.27 7.49 -1.34
N ARG A 211 -22.33 7.54 -2.67
CA ARG A 211 -23.30 8.36 -3.42
C ARG A 211 -24.74 7.98 -3.12
N ALA A 212 -25.03 6.70 -2.98
CA ALA A 212 -26.37 6.22 -2.67
C ALA A 212 -26.78 6.42 -1.19
N ASN A 213 -25.82 6.48 -0.28
CA ASN A 213 -26.09 6.55 1.17
C ASN A 213 -25.99 7.96 1.76
N HIS A 214 -25.63 9.00 0.98
CA HIS A 214 -25.44 10.36 1.47
C HIS A 214 -25.98 11.41 0.50
N ALA A 215 -26.61 12.46 1.04
CA ALA A 215 -27.14 13.57 0.24
C ALA A 215 -26.06 14.39 -0.47
N SER A 216 -24.87 14.50 0.13
CA SER A 216 -23.69 15.14 -0.45
C SER A 216 -22.51 14.17 -0.31
N PRO A 217 -22.43 13.20 -1.20
CA PRO A 217 -21.45 12.12 -1.06
C PRO A 217 -20.04 12.64 -1.34
N PRO A 218 -19.07 12.31 -0.47
CA PRO A 218 -17.67 12.53 -0.78
C PRO A 218 -17.23 11.59 -1.93
N SER A 219 -16.29 12.05 -2.72
CA SER A 219 -15.62 11.18 -3.71
C SER A 219 -14.88 10.03 -3.01
N TYR A 220 -14.42 9.04 -3.78
CA TYR A 220 -13.52 8.01 -3.26
C TYR A 220 -12.31 8.62 -2.52
N ARG A 221 -11.67 9.64 -3.11
CA ARG A 221 -10.50 10.31 -2.52
C ARG A 221 -10.83 11.01 -1.20
N ASP A 222 -11.96 11.72 -1.14
CA ASP A 222 -12.40 12.38 0.08
C ASP A 222 -12.69 11.37 1.19
N TYR A 223 -13.26 10.23 0.82
CA TYR A 223 -13.53 9.15 1.79
C TYR A 223 -12.24 8.53 2.32
N ILE A 224 -11.27 8.20 1.46
CA ILE A 224 -9.96 7.71 1.90
C ILE A 224 -9.29 8.72 2.82
N ARG A 225 -9.36 10.01 2.49
CA ARG A 225 -8.80 11.07 3.33
C ARG A 225 -9.40 11.04 4.72
N ALA A 226 -10.72 11.16 4.84
CA ALA A 226 -11.40 11.24 6.12
C ALA A 226 -11.38 9.92 6.92
N ALA A 227 -11.55 8.78 6.24
CA ALA A 227 -11.67 7.48 6.89
C ALA A 227 -10.32 6.84 7.26
N VAL A 228 -9.24 7.20 6.55
CA VAL A 228 -7.94 6.56 6.68
C VAL A 228 -6.83 7.56 6.97
N ILE A 229 -6.55 8.50 6.06
CA ILE A 229 -5.39 9.39 6.13
C ILE A 229 -5.44 10.25 7.40
N ASP A 230 -6.55 10.97 7.62
CA ASP A 230 -6.72 11.87 8.78
C ASP A 230 -6.73 11.07 10.09
N LYS A 231 -7.39 9.90 10.10
CA LYS A 231 -7.42 9.01 11.28
C LYS A 231 -6.05 8.46 11.62
N ALA A 232 -5.21 8.17 10.64
CA ALA A 232 -3.84 7.73 10.86
C ALA A 232 -2.90 8.89 11.26
N GLY A 233 -3.32 10.14 11.08
CA GLY A 233 -2.49 11.33 11.32
C GLY A 233 -1.42 11.54 10.25
N MET A 234 -1.67 11.12 9.03
CA MET A 234 -0.75 11.22 7.90
C MET A 234 -0.86 12.61 7.27
N THR A 235 0.19 13.42 7.38
CA THR A 235 0.13 14.85 7.04
C THR A 235 0.61 15.16 5.62
N ARG A 236 1.33 14.23 5.00
CA ARG A 236 1.92 14.40 3.66
C ARG A 236 1.50 13.30 2.69
N THR A 237 0.47 12.56 3.03
CA THR A 237 -0.14 11.52 2.20
C THR A 237 -1.34 12.10 1.47
N GLY A 238 -1.50 11.73 0.21
CA GLY A 238 -2.60 12.18 -0.64
C GLY A 238 -2.58 11.42 -1.96
N PHE A 239 -3.09 12.07 -3.00
CA PHE A 239 -3.21 11.45 -4.32
C PHE A 239 -2.29 12.14 -5.34
N VAL A 240 -1.91 11.39 -6.37
CA VAL A 240 -1.14 11.94 -7.49
C VAL A 240 -1.91 13.09 -8.12
N GLY A 241 -1.21 14.22 -8.37
CA GLY A 241 -1.82 15.45 -8.87
C GLY A 241 -2.28 16.44 -7.79
N GLU A 242 -2.46 16.00 -6.57
CA GLU A 242 -2.59 16.89 -5.41
C GLU A 242 -1.19 17.24 -4.94
N GLN A 243 -0.76 18.49 -5.16
CA GLN A 243 0.62 18.90 -4.88
C GLN A 243 0.92 18.85 -3.38
N PRO A 244 1.71 17.90 -2.89
CA PRO A 244 2.04 17.84 -1.46
C PRO A 244 3.19 18.77 -1.08
N GLY A 245 3.37 19.90 -1.74
CA GLY A 245 4.38 20.90 -1.39
C GLY A 245 5.84 20.51 -1.68
N PRO A 246 6.82 21.26 -1.16
CA PRO A 246 8.25 21.00 -1.34
C PRO A 246 8.64 19.66 -0.69
N GLY A 247 9.64 18.96 -1.27
CA GLY A 247 10.14 17.67 -0.76
C GLY A 247 9.59 16.46 -1.50
N TYR A 248 9.07 16.65 -2.72
CA TYR A 248 8.66 15.56 -3.60
C TYR A 248 9.89 14.97 -4.30
N ALA A 249 10.03 13.64 -4.24
CA ALA A 249 11.07 12.94 -4.96
C ALA A 249 10.83 13.03 -6.47
N ARG A 250 11.85 13.38 -7.23
CA ARG A 250 11.80 13.32 -8.69
C ARG A 250 12.26 11.96 -9.16
N PRO A 251 11.63 11.37 -10.18
CA PRO A 251 12.10 10.12 -10.75
C PRO A 251 13.56 10.26 -11.20
N HIS A 252 14.43 9.46 -10.58
CA HIS A 252 15.85 9.41 -10.98
C HIS A 252 16.04 8.61 -12.26
N TYR A 253 15.32 7.52 -12.36
CA TYR A 253 15.28 6.66 -13.52
C TYR A 253 13.85 6.22 -13.82
N ARG A 254 13.48 6.29 -15.09
CA ARG A 254 12.15 5.90 -15.55
C ARG A 254 12.28 5.02 -16.79
N ARG A 255 11.89 3.76 -16.66
CA ARG A 255 11.84 2.81 -17.77
C ARG A 255 10.59 2.96 -18.63
N ARG A 256 9.52 3.51 -18.06
CA ARG A 256 8.21 3.65 -18.73
C ARG A 256 7.78 5.11 -18.74
N PRO A 257 6.99 5.56 -19.73
CA PRO A 257 6.36 6.86 -19.69
C PRO A 257 5.50 7.00 -18.42
N ALA A 258 5.36 8.23 -17.91
CA ALA A 258 4.37 8.49 -16.87
C ALA A 258 2.97 8.25 -17.42
N PHE A 259 2.04 7.78 -16.58
CA PHE A 259 0.64 7.75 -16.95
C PHE A 259 0.14 9.18 -17.20
N ALA A 260 -0.67 9.36 -18.25
CA ALA A 260 -1.18 10.68 -18.63
C ALA A 260 -2.16 11.23 -17.58
N GLN A 261 -2.86 10.35 -16.87
CA GLN A 261 -3.78 10.74 -15.80
C GLN A 261 -3.65 9.82 -14.58
N PRO A 262 -3.66 10.42 -13.36
CA PRO A 262 -3.66 9.69 -12.10
C PRO A 262 -4.88 8.77 -11.94
N ASP A 263 -6.04 9.17 -12.43
CA ASP A 263 -7.32 8.46 -12.28
C ASP A 263 -7.33 7.06 -12.92
N TRP A 264 -6.43 6.79 -13.85
CA TRP A 264 -6.20 5.48 -14.42
C TRP A 264 -5.95 4.39 -13.36
N LEU A 265 -5.22 4.72 -12.29
CA LEU A 265 -4.90 3.80 -11.21
C LEU A 265 -5.76 4.02 -9.95
N ASN A 266 -6.90 4.72 -10.06
CA ASN A 266 -7.78 5.02 -8.93
C ASN A 266 -8.00 3.77 -8.05
N GLY A 267 -7.67 3.88 -6.77
CA GLY A 267 -7.75 2.80 -5.79
C GLY A 267 -6.71 1.70 -5.91
N SER A 268 -5.98 1.61 -7.02
CA SER A 268 -4.99 0.55 -7.25
C SER A 268 -3.55 1.03 -7.18
N GLY A 269 -3.29 2.35 -7.33
CA GLY A 269 -1.91 2.84 -7.38
C GLY A 269 -1.74 4.36 -7.51
N ASP A 270 -2.72 5.16 -7.15
CA ASP A 270 -2.79 6.60 -7.37
C ASP A 270 -2.40 7.46 -6.15
N MET A 271 -1.85 6.86 -5.10
CA MET A 271 -1.46 7.61 -3.90
C MET A 271 0.02 7.97 -3.85
N VAL A 272 0.30 8.99 -3.03
CA VAL A 272 1.64 9.46 -2.67
C VAL A 272 1.77 9.50 -1.15
N SER A 273 2.97 9.24 -0.63
CA SER A 273 3.25 9.24 0.81
C SER A 273 4.74 9.38 1.09
N ASN A 274 5.12 9.45 2.36
CA ASN A 274 6.48 9.38 2.87
C ASN A 274 6.65 8.24 3.89
N ALA A 275 7.87 7.98 4.31
CA ALA A 275 8.17 6.85 5.19
C ALA A 275 7.55 7.00 6.59
N VAL A 276 7.51 8.21 7.15
CA VAL A 276 6.92 8.48 8.47
C VAL A 276 5.41 8.33 8.45
N ASP A 277 4.74 8.81 7.41
CA ASP A 277 3.30 8.66 7.25
C ASP A 277 2.91 7.18 7.07
N LEU A 278 3.69 6.40 6.32
CA LEU A 278 3.43 4.95 6.18
C LEU A 278 3.68 4.18 7.48
N PHE A 279 4.64 4.61 8.31
CA PHE A 279 4.72 4.10 9.68
C PHE A 279 3.47 4.46 10.49
N ALA A 280 2.99 5.70 10.40
CA ALA A 280 1.76 6.12 11.07
C ALA A 280 0.54 5.32 10.59
N TRP A 281 0.48 4.99 9.29
CA TRP A 281 -0.49 4.06 8.71
C TRP A 281 -0.43 2.68 9.36
N ASN A 282 0.76 2.05 9.38
CA ASN A 282 0.96 0.73 9.98
C ASN A 282 0.52 0.72 11.45
N LYS A 283 0.92 1.75 12.20
CA LYS A 283 0.51 1.92 13.61
C LYS A 283 -1.00 2.05 13.76
N ALA A 284 -1.64 2.93 12.99
CA ALA A 284 -3.07 3.16 13.08
C ALA A 284 -3.87 1.90 12.71
N LEU A 285 -3.42 1.13 11.73
CA LEU A 285 -4.00 -0.15 11.35
C LEU A 285 -3.88 -1.17 12.49
N MET A 286 -2.67 -1.40 12.98
CA MET A 286 -2.38 -2.42 14.00
C MET A 286 -2.97 -2.10 15.38
N THR A 287 -3.27 -0.83 15.66
CA THR A 287 -3.90 -0.39 16.92
C THR A 287 -5.42 -0.21 16.82
N GLY A 288 -6.05 -0.60 15.70
CA GLY A 288 -7.50 -0.55 15.54
C GLY A 288 -8.09 0.85 15.35
N ARG A 289 -7.27 1.86 15.02
CA ARG A 289 -7.78 3.23 14.78
C ARG A 289 -8.54 3.38 13.47
N ILE A 290 -8.24 2.53 12.49
CA ILE A 290 -8.84 2.57 11.14
C ILE A 290 -10.02 1.63 11.04
N ILE A 291 -9.82 0.35 11.35
CA ILE A 291 -10.82 -0.72 11.32
C ILE A 291 -10.78 -1.50 12.63
N GLY A 292 -11.89 -2.10 12.98
CA GLY A 292 -12.01 -2.92 14.19
C GLY A 292 -11.23 -4.25 14.10
N PRO A 293 -11.14 -4.97 15.22
CA PRO A 293 -10.33 -6.20 15.31
C PRO A 293 -10.81 -7.31 14.38
N GLU A 294 -12.13 -7.46 14.17
CA GLU A 294 -12.65 -8.48 13.27
C GLU A 294 -12.33 -8.17 11.80
N SER A 295 -12.42 -6.90 11.40
CA SER A 295 -12.01 -6.48 10.06
C SER A 295 -10.50 -6.60 9.85
N LEU A 296 -9.69 -6.29 10.87
CA LEU A 296 -8.25 -6.49 10.81
C LEU A 296 -7.89 -7.97 10.67
N LYS A 297 -8.56 -8.84 11.42
CA LYS A 297 -8.42 -10.29 11.29
C LYS A 297 -8.82 -10.78 9.90
N ALA A 298 -9.92 -10.27 9.35
CA ALA A 298 -10.35 -10.58 7.98
C ALA A 298 -9.36 -10.07 6.93
N MET A 299 -8.77 -8.88 7.12
CA MET A 299 -7.77 -8.30 6.22
C MET A 299 -6.53 -9.18 6.09
N PHE A 300 -6.08 -9.77 7.19
CA PHE A 300 -4.90 -10.63 7.28
C PHE A 300 -5.22 -12.13 7.24
N ALA A 301 -6.44 -12.50 6.87
CA ALA A 301 -6.79 -13.89 6.62
C ALA A 301 -6.25 -14.36 5.28
N ASP A 302 -5.99 -15.67 5.17
CA ASP A 302 -5.58 -16.32 3.94
C ASP A 302 -6.69 -16.17 2.88
N GLY A 303 -6.39 -15.42 1.83
CA GLY A 303 -7.28 -15.15 0.71
C GLY A 303 -6.86 -15.92 -0.53
N GLY A 304 -6.55 -15.22 -1.62
CA GLY A 304 -6.06 -15.85 -2.84
C GLY A 304 -4.70 -16.54 -2.61
N ARG A 305 -4.59 -17.82 -2.95
CA ARG A 305 -3.35 -18.60 -2.75
C ARG A 305 -2.33 -18.24 -3.83
N VAL A 306 -1.18 -17.72 -3.41
CA VAL A 306 -0.07 -17.30 -4.28
C VAL A 306 1.01 -18.38 -4.37
N GLY A 307 1.28 -19.06 -3.27
CA GLY A 307 2.33 -20.07 -3.14
C GLY A 307 2.01 -21.12 -2.07
N PRO A 308 2.98 -21.97 -1.71
CA PRO A 308 2.77 -23.00 -0.70
C PRO A 308 2.35 -22.45 0.65
N VAL A 309 2.96 -21.34 1.10
CA VAL A 309 2.74 -20.67 2.38
C VAL A 309 2.41 -19.18 2.20
N THR A 310 2.27 -18.73 0.96
CA THR A 310 2.01 -17.33 0.60
C THR A 310 0.59 -17.17 0.09
N TYR A 311 -0.10 -16.16 0.61
CA TYR A 311 -1.49 -15.82 0.25
C TYR A 311 -1.58 -14.32 -0.07
N TYR A 312 -2.68 -13.93 -0.70
CA TYR A 312 -3.05 -12.54 -0.82
C TYR A 312 -4.34 -12.31 -0.01
N GLY A 313 -4.21 -11.56 1.07
CA GLY A 313 -5.32 -11.11 1.87
C GLY A 313 -6.01 -9.89 1.24
N MET A 314 -6.39 -8.91 2.05
CA MET A 314 -7.04 -7.70 1.56
C MET A 314 -6.05 -6.54 1.52
N GLY A 315 -5.36 -6.40 0.36
CA GLY A 315 -4.34 -5.38 0.15
C GLY A 315 -2.92 -5.74 0.62
N TRP A 316 -2.71 -7.00 1.02
CA TRP A 316 -1.44 -7.47 1.57
C TRP A 316 -1.11 -8.87 1.06
N PHE A 317 0.14 -9.10 0.70
CA PHE A 317 0.70 -10.44 0.64
C PHE A 317 0.93 -10.93 2.06
N ILE A 318 0.72 -12.20 2.28
CA ILE A 318 0.78 -12.86 3.60
C ILE A 318 1.68 -14.06 3.47
N ASP A 319 2.84 -14.01 4.10
CA ASP A 319 3.76 -15.13 4.20
C ASP A 319 3.66 -15.72 5.61
N ARG A 320 3.20 -16.97 5.68
CA ARG A 320 3.01 -17.69 6.95
C ARG A 320 4.31 -18.34 7.38
N GLY A 321 4.90 -17.85 8.46
CA GLY A 321 6.08 -18.45 9.08
C GLY A 321 5.75 -19.31 10.29
N SER A 322 6.76 -19.89 10.92
CA SER A 322 6.60 -20.72 12.12
C SER A 322 6.41 -19.92 13.42
N THR A 323 6.97 -18.72 13.50
CA THR A 323 6.96 -17.85 14.68
C THR A 323 6.38 -16.47 14.38
N TRP A 324 6.58 -16.01 13.15
CA TRP A 324 6.17 -14.72 12.65
C TRP A 324 5.46 -14.88 11.32
N ASP A 325 4.41 -14.09 11.09
CA ASP A 325 3.84 -13.86 9.77
C ASP A 325 4.33 -12.53 9.22
N VAL A 326 4.60 -12.48 7.92
CA VAL A 326 4.92 -11.25 7.19
C VAL A 326 3.69 -10.80 6.41
N PHE A 327 3.24 -9.59 6.64
CA PHE A 327 2.24 -8.90 5.83
C PHE A 327 2.93 -7.82 5.03
N SER A 328 2.98 -7.92 3.72
CA SER A 328 3.74 -7.00 2.88
C SER A 328 3.00 -6.60 1.61
N HIS A 329 3.43 -5.51 1.01
CA HIS A 329 3.11 -5.19 -0.36
C HIS A 329 4.22 -4.35 -0.97
N SER A 330 4.52 -4.59 -2.25
CA SER A 330 5.38 -3.73 -3.05
C SER A 330 4.58 -2.74 -3.87
N GLY A 331 5.17 -1.61 -4.20
CA GLY A 331 4.63 -0.64 -5.15
C GLY A 331 5.58 -0.43 -6.32
N SER A 332 5.06 -0.42 -7.54
CA SER A 332 5.85 -0.11 -8.73
C SER A 332 5.01 0.71 -9.69
N VAL A 333 5.44 1.94 -9.92
CA VAL A 333 4.89 2.85 -10.93
C VAL A 333 6.06 3.52 -11.66
N PRO A 334 5.85 4.13 -12.85
CA PRO A 334 6.94 4.77 -13.58
C PRO A 334 7.74 5.74 -12.71
N GLY A 335 9.01 5.42 -12.49
CA GLY A 335 9.95 6.22 -11.72
C GLY A 335 9.99 5.97 -10.21
N TYR A 336 9.23 4.99 -9.67
CA TYR A 336 9.21 4.70 -8.24
C TYR A 336 9.04 3.21 -7.97
N THR A 337 9.79 2.71 -6.99
CA THR A 337 9.60 1.38 -6.38
C THR A 337 9.52 1.54 -4.87
N THR A 338 8.57 0.86 -4.26
CA THR A 338 8.28 1.00 -2.83
C THR A 338 7.97 -0.35 -2.20
N TYR A 339 8.15 -0.46 -0.90
CA TYR A 339 7.84 -1.64 -0.12
C TYR A 339 7.35 -1.24 1.27
N ASN A 340 6.31 -1.90 1.76
CA ASN A 340 5.81 -1.73 3.12
C ASN A 340 5.48 -3.09 3.70
N ALA A 341 6.01 -3.40 4.89
CA ALA A 341 5.83 -4.68 5.54
C ALA A 341 5.60 -4.54 7.05
N ILE A 342 4.80 -5.47 7.58
CA ILE A 342 4.57 -5.69 9.00
C ILE A 342 4.95 -7.14 9.30
N LEU A 343 5.82 -7.34 10.27
CA LEU A 343 6.19 -8.63 10.82
C LEU A 343 5.47 -8.81 12.17
N LYS A 344 4.55 -9.77 12.24
CA LYS A 344 3.69 -10.01 13.41
C LYS A 344 4.03 -11.33 14.08
N ARG A 345 4.36 -11.27 15.38
CA ARG A 345 4.64 -12.46 16.17
C ARG A 345 3.37 -13.23 16.54
N HIS A 346 3.41 -14.55 16.42
CA HIS A 346 2.29 -15.41 16.82
C HIS A 346 2.06 -15.33 18.35
N ASN A 347 0.79 -15.39 18.74
CA ASN A 347 0.37 -15.39 20.15
C ASN A 347 0.97 -14.26 21.00
N SER A 348 1.27 -13.12 20.39
CA SER A 348 1.88 -11.96 21.01
C SER A 348 1.25 -10.66 20.49
N ALA A 349 1.33 -9.59 21.28
CA ALA A 349 1.01 -8.24 20.82
C ALA A 349 2.13 -7.64 19.96
N SER A 350 3.35 -8.21 19.99
CA SER A 350 4.53 -7.67 19.31
C SER A 350 4.43 -7.70 17.79
N TRP A 351 4.86 -6.60 17.19
CA TRP A 351 4.97 -6.45 15.74
C TRP A 351 6.05 -5.42 15.36
N LEU A 352 6.63 -5.63 14.22
CA LEU A 352 7.62 -4.73 13.62
C LEU A 352 7.06 -4.21 12.30
N SER A 353 7.55 -3.06 11.85
CA SER A 353 7.24 -2.57 10.51
C SER A 353 8.48 -1.98 9.84
N VAL A 354 8.58 -2.20 8.54
CA VAL A 354 9.60 -1.62 7.67
C VAL A 354 8.93 -1.03 6.46
N THR A 355 9.24 0.22 6.17
CA THR A 355 8.82 0.93 4.96
C THR A 355 10.05 1.38 4.18
N LEU A 356 10.08 1.12 2.87
CA LEU A 356 11.16 1.49 1.96
C LEU A 356 10.57 2.17 0.72
N LEU A 357 11.04 3.39 0.42
CA LEU A 357 10.56 4.20 -0.70
C LEU A 357 11.73 4.66 -1.56
N THR A 358 11.68 4.44 -2.87
CA THR A 358 12.72 4.86 -3.81
C THR A 358 12.16 5.67 -4.98
N ASN A 359 13.00 6.50 -5.59
CA ASN A 359 12.66 7.31 -6.76
C ASN A 359 13.19 6.73 -8.08
N ALA A 360 13.23 5.42 -8.18
CA ALA A 360 13.55 4.69 -9.42
C ALA A 360 12.58 3.52 -9.61
N ASP A 361 12.20 3.22 -10.86
CA ASP A 361 11.45 2.01 -11.18
C ASP A 361 12.37 0.82 -11.47
N GLY A 362 11.87 -0.39 -11.23
CA GLY A 362 12.61 -1.63 -11.43
C GLY A 362 13.78 -1.81 -10.46
N VAL A 363 13.67 -1.26 -9.28
CA VAL A 363 14.57 -1.54 -8.15
C VAL A 363 14.18 -2.90 -7.59
N GLU A 364 15.15 -3.81 -7.51
CA GLU A 364 14.98 -5.18 -7.00
C GLU A 364 15.53 -5.30 -5.58
N GLY A 365 15.08 -6.32 -4.82
CA GLY A 365 15.62 -6.67 -3.51
C GLY A 365 15.22 -5.75 -2.35
N LEU A 366 14.15 -4.94 -2.49
CA LEU A 366 13.60 -4.18 -1.35
C LEU A 366 12.99 -5.10 -0.29
N ASP A 367 12.43 -6.23 -0.69
CA ASP A 367 11.95 -7.29 0.19
C ASP A 367 13.10 -7.91 0.99
N ALA A 368 14.19 -8.31 0.32
CA ALA A 368 15.38 -8.83 1.00
C ALA A 368 16.01 -7.81 1.95
N LEU A 369 16.10 -6.54 1.54
CA LEU A 369 16.55 -5.48 2.44
C LEU A 369 15.62 -5.32 3.66
N ALA A 370 14.30 -5.45 3.46
CA ALA A 370 13.36 -5.37 4.58
C ALA A 370 13.54 -6.55 5.56
N ASP A 371 13.83 -7.75 5.06
CA ASP A 371 14.13 -8.92 5.90
C ASP A 371 15.40 -8.70 6.75
N ASP A 372 16.50 -8.22 6.12
CA ASP A 372 17.72 -7.84 6.85
C ASP A 372 17.44 -6.76 7.92
N LEU A 373 16.56 -5.80 7.63
CA LEU A 373 16.19 -4.76 8.59
C LEU A 373 15.32 -5.30 9.73
N PHE A 374 14.47 -6.29 9.48
CA PHE A 374 13.74 -7.00 10.54
C PHE A 374 14.70 -7.79 11.44
N ASP A 375 15.74 -8.43 10.89
CA ASP A 375 16.77 -9.12 11.67
C ASP A 375 17.51 -8.15 12.58
N VAL A 376 17.93 -7.00 12.07
CA VAL A 376 18.52 -5.94 12.90
C VAL A 376 17.56 -5.51 14.00
N ALA A 377 16.29 -5.30 13.70
CA ALA A 377 15.30 -4.87 14.68
C ALA A 377 15.10 -5.92 15.78
N ARG A 378 15.09 -7.22 15.41
CA ARG A 378 14.99 -8.34 16.37
C ARG A 378 16.25 -8.55 17.19
N GLY A 379 17.41 -8.06 16.72
CA GLY A 379 18.72 -8.26 17.36
C GLY A 379 19.37 -9.59 16.93
N GLU A 380 19.07 -10.05 15.73
CA GLU A 380 19.63 -11.23 15.06
C GLU A 380 20.81 -10.87 14.13
#